data_b7a6279d74678b9ecdb207b0e9aee5ba
#
_entry.id   b7a6279d74678b9ecdb207b0e9aee5ba
#
_cell.length_a   1.000
_cell.length_b   1.000
_cell.length_c   1.000
_cell.angle_alpha   90.00
_cell.angle_beta   90.00
_cell.angle_gamma   90.00
#
_symmetry.space_group_name_H-M   'P 1'
#
loop_
_entity.id
_entity.type
_entity.pdbx_description
1 polymer ?
#
loop_
_entity_poly.entity_id
_entity_poly.type
_entity_poly.pdbx_seq_one_letter_code
_entity_poly.pdbx_strand_id
1 'polypeptide(L)'
;MAGHDTGAARARVVLIGPMGAGKTTIGKRVAKALAAEFVDSDAEFVRRHGPIAAYFDLHGEASFRVEERRVVEQAVRRAVVLSLGGGAVLDEGTRTDLAGVPVVLLTTTAEAVRDRLGSGRPLVRGGVADWTRIFESRRAVYESLADTVVDSSRRPITTLAAEVTAWVREREATVGEPAAGTTESTGTTESTSTTEPAAPTGRPTGRRA
;
A
#
# COMPACT_ATOMS: atom_id res chain seq x y z
N MET A 1 1.46 -32.53 -7.41
CA MET A 1 0.73 -31.41 -8.01
C MET A 1 1.05 -30.16 -7.19
N ALA A 2 2.01 -29.37 -7.66
CA ALA A 2 2.36 -28.10 -7.04
C ALA A 2 1.29 -27.08 -7.43
N GLY A 3 0.45 -26.69 -6.45
CA GLY A 3 -0.51 -25.61 -6.62
C GLY A 3 0.26 -24.31 -6.87
N HIS A 4 0.13 -23.76 -8.07
CA HIS A 4 0.47 -22.37 -8.32
C HIS A 4 -0.51 -21.55 -7.46
N ASP A 5 0.02 -20.98 -6.39
CA ASP A 5 -0.64 -19.87 -5.69
C ASP A 5 -0.67 -18.70 -6.70
N THR A 6 -1.76 -18.63 -7.45
CA THR A 6 -2.08 -17.44 -8.25
C THR A 6 -2.44 -16.39 -7.24
N GLY A 7 -1.45 -15.62 -6.79
CA GLY A 7 -1.61 -14.51 -5.88
C GLY A 7 -2.83 -13.69 -6.28
N ALA A 8 -3.85 -13.67 -5.43
CA ALA A 8 -5.11 -12.97 -5.69
C ALA A 8 -4.80 -11.53 -6.09
N ALA A 9 -5.40 -11.08 -7.19
CA ALA A 9 -5.20 -9.71 -7.68
C ALA A 9 -5.45 -8.71 -6.56
N ARG A 10 -4.52 -7.77 -6.36
CA ARG A 10 -4.62 -6.71 -5.35
C ARG A 10 -4.37 -5.35 -5.98
N ALA A 11 -4.82 -4.30 -5.33
CA ALA A 11 -4.57 -2.94 -5.79
C ALA A 11 -3.07 -2.70 -5.98
N ARG A 12 -2.71 -2.16 -7.13
CA ARG A 12 -1.32 -1.84 -7.46
C ARG A 12 -0.76 -0.72 -6.58
N VAL A 13 -1.64 0.22 -6.24
CA VAL A 13 -1.38 1.29 -5.28
C VAL A 13 -2.69 1.84 -4.74
N VAL A 14 -2.69 2.22 -3.47
CA VAL A 14 -3.79 2.91 -2.81
C VAL A 14 -3.33 4.32 -2.43
N LEU A 15 -4.09 5.32 -2.83
CA LEU A 15 -3.88 6.73 -2.49
C LEU A 15 -4.77 7.11 -1.32
N ILE A 16 -4.16 7.51 -0.21
CA ILE A 16 -4.84 8.00 0.99
C ILE A 16 -4.48 9.45 1.28
N GLY A 17 -5.19 10.09 2.19
CA GLY A 17 -4.92 11.46 2.62
C GLY A 17 -6.16 12.34 2.63
N PRO A 18 -6.03 13.61 3.06
CA PRO A 18 -7.16 14.50 3.28
C PRO A 18 -7.87 14.88 1.97
N MET A 19 -9.07 15.43 2.12
CA MET A 19 -9.79 16.07 1.02
C MET A 19 -8.96 17.23 0.46
N GLY A 20 -8.94 17.36 -0.87
CA GLY A 20 -8.18 18.42 -1.56
C GLY A 20 -6.70 18.10 -1.78
N ALA A 21 -6.16 16.98 -1.29
CA ALA A 21 -4.78 16.53 -1.55
C ALA A 21 -4.54 16.08 -3.00
N GLY A 22 -5.56 16.00 -3.85
CA GLY A 22 -5.41 15.68 -5.27
C GLY A 22 -5.41 14.19 -5.60
N LYS A 23 -5.83 13.31 -4.69
CA LYS A 23 -5.86 11.85 -4.88
C LYS A 23 -6.49 11.41 -6.19
N THR A 24 -7.70 11.87 -6.48
CA THR A 24 -8.42 11.54 -7.72
C THR A 24 -7.67 11.98 -8.98
N THR A 25 -7.10 13.20 -8.98
CA THR A 25 -6.42 13.75 -10.14
C THR A 25 -5.08 13.10 -10.39
N ILE A 26 -4.31 12.87 -9.33
CA ILE A 26 -3.01 12.17 -9.39
C ILE A 26 -3.26 10.70 -9.73
N GLY A 27 -4.21 10.04 -9.06
CA GLY A 27 -4.55 8.63 -9.27
C GLY A 27 -4.95 8.30 -10.71
N LYS A 28 -5.78 9.15 -11.35
CA LYS A 28 -6.11 8.97 -12.79
C LYS A 28 -4.88 9.02 -13.69
N ARG A 29 -3.90 9.89 -13.40
CA ARG A 29 -2.66 9.98 -14.19
C ARG A 29 -1.73 8.79 -13.94
N VAL A 30 -1.62 8.36 -12.68
CA VAL A 30 -0.87 7.15 -12.29
C VAL A 30 -1.46 5.92 -12.96
N ALA A 31 -2.77 5.75 -12.91
CA ALA A 31 -3.47 4.64 -13.55
C ALA A 31 -3.22 4.60 -15.06
N LYS A 32 -3.31 5.76 -15.74
CA LYS A 32 -2.96 5.86 -17.16
C LYS A 32 -1.51 5.46 -17.44
N ALA A 33 -0.56 5.92 -16.62
CA ALA A 33 0.86 5.63 -16.79
C ALA A 33 1.22 4.16 -16.51
N LEU A 34 0.44 3.51 -15.64
CA LEU A 34 0.58 2.08 -15.30
C LEU A 34 -0.28 1.17 -16.19
N ALA A 35 -1.04 1.72 -17.17
CA ALA A 35 -2.03 0.97 -17.95
C ALA A 35 -3.01 0.17 -17.06
N ALA A 36 -3.43 0.75 -15.92
CA ALA A 36 -4.33 0.16 -14.96
C ALA A 36 -5.67 0.89 -14.91
N GLU A 37 -6.69 0.24 -14.40
CA GLU A 37 -7.97 0.88 -14.09
C GLU A 37 -7.80 1.84 -12.89
N PHE A 38 -8.54 2.95 -12.91
CA PHE A 38 -8.65 3.87 -11.78
C PHE A 38 -9.99 3.70 -11.08
N VAL A 39 -9.96 3.51 -9.77
CA VAL A 39 -11.14 3.46 -8.91
C VAL A 39 -11.04 4.54 -7.84
N ASP A 40 -12.11 5.32 -7.67
CA ASP A 40 -12.29 6.25 -6.56
C ASP A 40 -13.44 5.73 -5.70
N SER A 41 -13.17 5.45 -4.41
CA SER A 41 -14.16 4.81 -3.54
C SER A 41 -15.41 5.66 -3.32
N ASP A 42 -15.25 6.99 -3.26
CA ASP A 42 -16.39 7.90 -3.12
C ASP A 42 -17.24 7.91 -4.40
N ALA A 43 -16.59 7.94 -5.58
CA ALA A 43 -17.29 7.87 -6.86
C ALA A 43 -17.99 6.51 -7.06
N GLU A 44 -17.35 5.41 -6.66
CA GLU A 44 -17.94 4.07 -6.73
C GLU A 44 -19.14 3.94 -5.78
N PHE A 45 -19.06 4.53 -4.57
CA PHE A 45 -20.18 4.61 -3.68
C PHE A 45 -21.35 5.38 -4.32
N VAL A 46 -21.06 6.57 -4.88
CA VAL A 46 -22.08 7.40 -5.52
C VAL A 46 -22.74 6.68 -6.70
N ARG A 47 -21.99 5.92 -7.46
CA ARG A 47 -22.53 5.13 -8.59
C ARG A 47 -23.54 4.07 -8.13
N ARG A 48 -23.36 3.49 -6.94
CA ARG A 48 -24.21 2.40 -6.39
C ARG A 48 -25.40 2.91 -5.63
N HIS A 49 -25.18 3.95 -4.83
CA HIS A 49 -26.11 4.39 -3.79
C HIS A 49 -26.63 5.82 -3.98
N GLY A 50 -26.15 6.53 -5.00
CA GLY A 50 -26.46 7.95 -5.15
C GLY A 50 -25.59 8.88 -4.29
N PRO A 51 -25.89 10.17 -4.26
CA PRO A 51 -25.10 11.19 -3.58
C PRO A 51 -24.88 10.88 -2.10
N ILE A 52 -23.62 10.93 -1.62
CA ILE A 52 -23.25 10.60 -0.24
C ILE A 52 -24.07 11.41 0.78
N ALA A 53 -24.27 12.72 0.56
CA ALA A 53 -25.05 13.55 1.48
C ALA A 53 -26.49 13.06 1.63
N ALA A 54 -27.16 12.73 0.53
CA ALA A 54 -28.52 12.19 0.55
C ALA A 54 -28.57 10.81 1.23
N TYR A 55 -27.55 9.99 1.04
CA TYR A 55 -27.45 8.69 1.71
C TYR A 55 -27.30 8.86 3.24
N PHE A 56 -26.47 9.80 3.67
CA PHE A 56 -26.32 10.15 5.09
C PHE A 56 -27.64 10.61 5.72
N ASP A 57 -28.36 11.50 5.03
CA ASP A 57 -29.63 12.04 5.52
C ASP A 57 -30.71 10.96 5.66
N LEU A 58 -30.70 9.97 4.76
CA LEU A 58 -31.70 8.89 4.72
C LEU A 58 -31.35 7.70 5.63
N HIS A 59 -30.08 7.29 5.67
CA HIS A 59 -29.63 6.04 6.28
C HIS A 59 -28.69 6.23 7.47
N GLY A 60 -28.21 7.43 7.71
CA GLY A 60 -27.24 7.76 8.76
C GLY A 60 -25.80 7.35 8.47
N GLU A 61 -24.88 7.86 9.30
CA GLU A 61 -23.44 7.63 9.12
C GLU A 61 -23.05 6.16 9.25
N ALA A 62 -23.63 5.44 10.20
CA ALA A 62 -23.27 4.04 10.43
C ALA A 62 -23.52 3.18 9.18
N SER A 63 -24.69 3.35 8.53
CA SER A 63 -25.02 2.64 7.29
C SER A 63 -24.09 3.03 6.14
N PHE A 64 -23.74 4.31 6.04
CA PHE A 64 -22.75 4.77 5.05
C PHE A 64 -21.41 4.07 5.26
N ARG A 65 -20.88 4.00 6.48
CA ARG A 65 -19.59 3.36 6.77
C ARG A 65 -19.57 1.88 6.40
N VAL A 66 -20.67 1.18 6.60
CA VAL A 66 -20.80 -0.24 6.17
C VAL A 66 -20.68 -0.37 4.65
N GLU A 67 -21.36 0.47 3.89
CA GLU A 67 -21.31 0.42 2.42
C GLU A 67 -19.98 0.96 1.86
N GLU A 68 -19.42 2.02 2.43
CA GLU A 68 -18.06 2.52 2.11
C GLU A 68 -17.03 1.40 2.29
N ARG A 69 -17.09 0.67 3.42
CA ARG A 69 -16.22 -0.47 3.70
C ARG A 69 -16.33 -1.57 2.64
N ARG A 70 -17.56 -1.93 2.22
CA ARG A 70 -17.79 -2.93 1.18
C ARG A 70 -17.19 -2.51 -0.18
N VAL A 71 -17.34 -1.23 -0.52
CA VAL A 71 -16.75 -0.67 -1.75
C VAL A 71 -15.23 -0.81 -1.72
N VAL A 72 -14.59 -0.44 -0.61
CA VAL A 72 -13.14 -0.52 -0.45
C VAL A 72 -12.66 -1.97 -0.52
N GLU A 73 -13.29 -2.88 0.22
CA GLU A 73 -12.95 -4.30 0.22
C GLU A 73 -12.94 -4.90 -1.18
N GLN A 74 -13.96 -4.61 -1.98
CA GLN A 74 -14.04 -5.10 -3.35
C GLN A 74 -12.98 -4.48 -4.26
N ALA A 75 -12.69 -3.18 -4.08
CA ALA A 75 -11.73 -2.47 -4.91
C ALA A 75 -10.28 -2.89 -4.61
N VAL A 76 -9.93 -3.12 -3.35
CA VAL A 76 -8.57 -3.56 -2.95
C VAL A 76 -8.19 -4.91 -3.56
N ARG A 77 -9.18 -5.76 -3.83
CA ARG A 77 -9.00 -7.10 -4.45
C ARG A 77 -8.92 -7.08 -5.97
N ARG A 78 -8.68 -5.93 -6.59
CA ARG A 78 -8.57 -5.74 -8.04
C ARG A 78 -7.22 -5.11 -8.38
N ALA A 79 -6.65 -5.41 -9.54
CA ALA A 79 -5.41 -4.80 -10.03
C ALA A 79 -5.62 -3.35 -10.50
N VAL A 80 -5.98 -2.46 -9.59
CA VAL A 80 -6.35 -1.06 -9.86
C VAL A 80 -5.43 -0.06 -9.16
N VAL A 81 -5.47 1.18 -9.58
CA VAL A 81 -5.04 2.35 -8.79
C VAL A 81 -6.26 2.83 -8.03
N LEU A 82 -6.23 2.75 -6.70
CA LEU A 82 -7.37 3.04 -5.84
C LEU A 82 -7.17 4.37 -5.09
N SER A 83 -8.15 5.26 -5.17
CA SER A 83 -8.23 6.48 -4.34
C SER A 83 -9.27 6.27 -3.25
N LEU A 84 -8.89 6.39 -1.99
CA LEU A 84 -9.82 6.25 -0.86
C LEU A 84 -10.43 7.58 -0.45
N GLY A 85 -11.70 7.54 -0.08
CA GLY A 85 -12.36 8.60 0.67
C GLY A 85 -11.58 8.90 1.96
N GLY A 86 -11.51 10.18 2.34
CA GLY A 86 -10.65 10.60 3.45
C GLY A 86 -11.00 9.99 4.82
N GLY A 87 -12.18 9.42 4.97
CA GLY A 87 -12.62 8.76 6.20
C GLY A 87 -12.49 7.24 6.18
N ALA A 88 -12.32 6.63 5.01
CA ALA A 88 -12.34 5.18 4.84
C ALA A 88 -11.26 4.44 5.68
N VAL A 89 -10.11 5.09 5.91
CA VAL A 89 -9.01 4.53 6.72
C VAL A 89 -9.33 4.45 8.23
N LEU A 90 -10.43 5.06 8.69
CA LEU A 90 -10.83 4.98 10.10
C LEU A 90 -11.45 3.63 10.44
N ASP A 91 -11.93 2.91 9.45
CA ASP A 91 -12.45 1.55 9.60
C ASP A 91 -11.30 0.55 9.75
N GLU A 92 -11.37 -0.31 10.78
CA GLU A 92 -10.33 -1.29 11.09
C GLU A 92 -10.19 -2.38 10.01
N GLY A 93 -11.31 -2.82 9.45
CA GLY A 93 -11.31 -3.79 8.35
C GLY A 93 -10.65 -3.23 7.11
N THR A 94 -10.87 -1.92 6.82
CA THR A 94 -10.15 -1.22 5.74
C THR A 94 -8.64 -1.24 5.98
N ARG A 95 -8.19 -0.91 7.20
CA ARG A 95 -6.74 -0.97 7.54
C ARG A 95 -6.16 -2.36 7.38
N THR A 96 -6.91 -3.38 7.80
CA THR A 96 -6.52 -4.79 7.63
C THR A 96 -6.39 -5.17 6.16
N ASP A 97 -7.32 -4.77 5.31
CA ASP A 97 -7.26 -5.05 3.86
C ASP A 97 -6.10 -4.35 3.16
N LEU A 98 -5.66 -3.20 3.68
CA LEU A 98 -4.51 -2.47 3.15
C LEU A 98 -3.16 -3.12 3.52
N ALA A 99 -3.12 -4.06 4.46
CA ALA A 99 -1.89 -4.73 4.83
C ALA A 99 -1.24 -5.43 3.63
N GLY A 100 0.01 -5.07 3.31
CA GLY A 100 0.76 -5.60 2.17
C GLY A 100 0.34 -5.05 0.80
N VAL A 101 -0.52 -4.03 0.75
CA VAL A 101 -0.82 -3.26 -0.47
C VAL A 101 0.03 -1.99 -0.46
N PRO A 102 0.64 -1.57 -1.58
CA PRO A 102 1.37 -0.31 -1.66
C PRO A 102 0.48 0.88 -1.36
N VAL A 103 0.80 1.67 -0.32
CA VAL A 103 0.00 2.82 0.12
C VAL A 103 0.80 4.12 0.02
N VAL A 104 0.27 5.10 -0.69
CA VAL A 104 0.82 6.44 -0.83
C VAL A 104 -0.06 7.44 -0.08
N LEU A 105 0.51 8.12 0.90
CA LEU A 105 -0.14 9.25 1.57
C LEU A 105 0.12 10.54 0.77
N LEU A 106 -0.93 11.14 0.25
CA LEU A 106 -0.86 12.48 -0.31
C LEU A 106 -1.20 13.49 0.79
N THR A 107 -0.22 14.30 1.16
CA THR A 107 -0.42 15.43 2.08
C THR A 107 -0.64 16.73 1.32
N THR A 108 -1.19 17.72 2.01
CA THR A 108 -1.35 19.08 1.49
C THR A 108 -1.54 20.05 2.65
N THR A 109 -1.26 21.33 2.42
CA THR A 109 -1.50 22.38 3.41
C THR A 109 -2.91 22.95 3.29
N ALA A 110 -3.39 23.51 4.38
CA ALA A 110 -4.67 24.21 4.43
C ALA A 110 -4.75 25.39 3.42
N GLU A 111 -3.62 26.08 3.21
CA GLU A 111 -3.49 27.15 2.21
C GLU A 111 -3.69 26.62 0.80
N ALA A 112 -2.95 25.58 0.43
CA ALA A 112 -3.03 24.97 -0.90
C ALA A 112 -4.44 24.41 -1.19
N VAL A 113 -5.12 23.88 -0.18
CA VAL A 113 -6.50 23.43 -0.30
C VAL A 113 -7.45 24.58 -0.53
N ARG A 114 -7.31 25.70 0.22
CA ARG A 114 -8.11 26.92 0.04
C ARG A 114 -7.98 27.44 -1.39
N ASP A 115 -6.75 27.55 -1.88
CA ASP A 115 -6.45 28.07 -3.21
C ASP A 115 -7.06 27.19 -4.33
N ARG A 116 -7.04 25.88 -4.16
CA ARG A 116 -7.58 24.91 -5.14
C ARG A 116 -9.10 24.85 -5.17
N LEU A 117 -9.75 25.01 -4.06
CA LEU A 117 -11.20 24.85 -3.97
C LEU A 117 -11.95 26.17 -4.23
N GLY A 118 -11.24 27.32 -4.21
CA GLY A 118 -11.84 28.62 -4.44
C GLY A 118 -12.98 28.93 -3.47
N SER A 119 -13.65 30.07 -3.69
CA SER A 119 -14.79 30.51 -2.87
C SER A 119 -16.11 29.72 -3.13
N GLY A 120 -16.11 28.80 -4.10
CA GLY A 120 -17.33 28.14 -4.59
C GLY A 120 -17.61 26.73 -4.08
N ARG A 121 -16.68 26.08 -3.35
CA ARG A 121 -16.90 24.76 -2.74
C ARG A 121 -16.60 24.82 -1.25
N PRO A 122 -17.59 24.61 -0.37
CA PRO A 122 -17.29 24.48 1.04
C PRO A 122 -16.43 23.25 1.26
N LEU A 123 -15.21 23.44 1.78
CA LEU A 123 -14.27 22.40 2.16
C LEU A 123 -14.89 21.40 3.13
N VAL A 124 -15.60 21.94 4.08
CA VAL A 124 -16.42 21.34 5.13
C VAL A 124 -17.30 22.49 5.62
N ARG A 125 -18.38 22.20 6.35
CA ARG A 125 -19.30 23.25 6.85
C ARG A 125 -18.61 24.38 7.63
N GLY A 126 -17.46 24.11 8.28
CA GLY A 126 -16.64 25.08 9.05
C GLY A 126 -15.38 25.58 8.33
N GLY A 127 -15.24 25.37 7.01
CA GLY A 127 -14.11 25.88 6.23
C GLY A 127 -12.75 25.27 6.56
N VAL A 128 -11.69 26.09 6.48
CA VAL A 128 -10.29 25.65 6.67
C VAL A 128 -10.01 25.14 8.08
N ALA A 129 -10.61 25.75 9.10
CA ALA A 129 -10.41 25.34 10.49
C ALA A 129 -10.93 23.92 10.74
N ASP A 130 -12.11 23.59 10.24
CA ASP A 130 -12.67 22.24 10.32
C ASP A 130 -11.85 21.25 9.51
N TRP A 131 -11.40 21.63 8.32
CA TRP A 131 -10.53 20.81 7.50
C TRP A 131 -9.25 20.46 8.26
N THR A 132 -8.59 21.45 8.89
CA THR A 132 -7.36 21.22 9.68
C THR A 132 -7.63 20.28 10.84
N ARG A 133 -8.71 20.52 11.61
CA ARG A 133 -9.09 19.67 12.74
C ARG A 133 -9.33 18.21 12.31
N ILE A 134 -10.04 18.00 11.19
CA ILE A 134 -10.32 16.68 10.65
C ILE A 134 -9.02 16.01 10.17
N PHE A 135 -8.15 16.75 9.49
CA PHE A 135 -6.87 16.20 9.03
C PHE A 135 -5.99 15.79 10.21
N GLU A 136 -5.82 16.67 11.21
CA GLU A 136 -5.00 16.39 12.39
C GLU A 136 -5.54 15.18 13.17
N SER A 137 -6.85 15.03 13.32
CA SER A 137 -7.44 13.87 13.99
C SER A 137 -7.21 12.55 13.27
N ARG A 138 -6.85 12.57 11.98
CA ARG A 138 -6.60 11.38 11.15
C ARG A 138 -5.12 11.18 10.81
N ARG A 139 -4.27 12.17 11.07
CA ARG A 139 -2.87 12.18 10.66
C ARG A 139 -2.14 10.91 11.08
N ALA A 140 -2.21 10.53 12.34
CA ALA A 140 -1.53 9.34 12.85
C ALA A 140 -1.96 8.05 12.14
N VAL A 141 -3.25 7.93 11.79
CA VAL A 141 -3.75 6.78 11.03
C VAL A 141 -3.22 6.80 9.59
N TYR A 142 -3.22 7.95 8.92
CA TYR A 142 -2.64 8.05 7.58
C TYR A 142 -1.16 7.67 7.58
N GLU A 143 -0.38 8.22 8.51
CA GLU A 143 1.07 8.00 8.61
C GLU A 143 1.40 6.53 8.94
N SER A 144 0.60 5.87 9.78
CA SER A 144 0.79 4.45 10.12
C SER A 144 0.52 3.48 8.96
N LEU A 145 -0.26 3.90 7.96
CA LEU A 145 -0.62 3.08 6.81
C LEU A 145 0.28 3.32 5.59
N ALA A 146 0.98 4.44 5.56
CA ALA A 146 1.70 4.88 4.38
C ALA A 146 3.06 4.22 4.23
N ASP A 147 3.33 3.63 3.07
CA ASP A 147 4.68 3.21 2.68
C ASP A 147 5.53 4.39 2.19
N THR A 148 4.89 5.43 1.66
CA THR A 148 5.54 6.67 1.23
C THR A 148 4.59 7.87 1.35
N VAL A 149 5.19 9.06 1.48
CA VAL A 149 4.46 10.33 1.64
C VAL A 149 4.84 11.29 0.53
N VAL A 150 3.85 11.88 -0.12
CA VAL A 150 4.04 12.84 -1.22
C VAL A 150 3.29 14.14 -0.89
N ASP A 151 4.02 15.23 -0.72
CA ASP A 151 3.42 16.55 -0.51
C ASP A 151 2.94 17.15 -1.83
N SER A 152 1.65 17.40 -1.89
CA SER A 152 0.97 17.95 -3.05
C SER A 152 0.73 19.47 -2.98
N SER A 153 1.22 20.16 -1.95
CA SER A 153 0.85 21.55 -1.65
C SER A 153 1.16 22.52 -2.81
N ARG A 154 2.36 22.44 -3.37
CA ARG A 154 2.89 23.44 -4.32
C ARG A 154 3.48 22.84 -5.60
N ARG A 155 3.49 21.53 -5.74
CA ARG A 155 4.14 20.84 -6.87
C ARG A 155 3.15 20.57 -7.98
N PRO A 156 3.57 20.61 -9.26
CA PRO A 156 2.71 20.26 -10.39
C PRO A 156 2.18 18.83 -10.30
N ILE A 157 0.91 18.64 -10.59
CA ILE A 157 0.25 17.30 -10.54
C ILE A 157 0.94 16.29 -11.47
N THR A 158 1.47 16.75 -12.59
CA THR A 158 2.23 15.89 -13.53
C THR A 158 3.48 15.32 -12.91
N THR A 159 4.24 16.14 -12.17
CA THR A 159 5.45 15.72 -11.45
C THR A 159 5.12 14.73 -10.35
N LEU A 160 4.07 15.01 -9.56
CA LEU A 160 3.62 14.12 -8.48
C LEU A 160 3.15 12.76 -9.03
N ALA A 161 2.40 12.76 -10.13
CA ALA A 161 1.95 11.52 -10.75
C ALA A 161 3.14 10.71 -11.32
N ALA A 162 4.16 11.36 -11.87
CA ALA A 162 5.36 10.68 -12.34
C ALA A 162 6.15 10.06 -11.19
N GLU A 163 6.31 10.77 -10.07
CA GLU A 163 6.96 10.28 -8.84
C GLU A 163 6.26 9.04 -8.28
N VAL A 164 4.93 9.11 -8.09
CA VAL A 164 4.16 7.96 -7.61
C VAL A 164 4.25 6.79 -8.59
N THR A 165 4.20 7.05 -9.90
CA THR A 165 4.31 5.99 -10.92
C THR A 165 5.67 5.30 -10.86
N ALA A 166 6.76 6.06 -10.73
CA ALA A 166 8.11 5.51 -10.62
C ALA A 166 8.25 4.65 -9.36
N TRP A 167 7.78 5.14 -8.23
CA TRP A 167 7.79 4.41 -6.97
C TRP A 167 7.01 3.09 -7.03
N VAL A 168 5.83 3.06 -7.67
CA VAL A 168 5.06 1.82 -7.84
C VAL A 168 5.81 0.81 -8.70
N ARG A 169 6.40 1.25 -9.83
CA ARG A 169 7.17 0.37 -10.73
C ARG A 169 8.39 -0.23 -10.04
N GLU A 170 9.10 0.54 -9.23
CA GLU A 170 10.24 0.07 -8.47
C GLU A 170 9.84 -1.04 -7.48
N ARG A 171 8.74 -0.86 -6.75
CA ARG A 171 8.22 -1.91 -5.85
C ARG A 171 7.79 -3.17 -6.60
N GLU A 172 7.12 -3.02 -7.74
CA GLU A 172 6.70 -4.17 -8.55
C GLU A 172 7.91 -4.96 -9.10
N ALA A 173 8.98 -4.26 -9.49
CA ALA A 173 10.22 -4.90 -9.94
C ALA A 173 10.90 -5.69 -8.80
N THR A 174 10.95 -5.11 -7.59
CA THR A 174 11.55 -5.76 -6.42
C THR A 174 10.78 -7.01 -5.97
N VAL A 175 9.47 -7.02 -6.11
CA VAL A 175 8.64 -8.20 -5.77
C VAL A 175 8.72 -9.29 -6.85
N GLY A 176 9.04 -8.92 -8.08
CA GLY A 176 9.15 -9.83 -9.23
C GLY A 176 10.50 -10.54 -9.38
N GLU A 177 11.55 -10.14 -8.65
CA GLU A 177 12.83 -10.85 -8.65
C GLU A 177 12.76 -12.06 -7.69
N PRO A 178 12.81 -13.32 -8.19
CA PRO A 178 13.02 -14.47 -7.32
C PRO A 178 14.39 -14.30 -6.66
N ALA A 179 14.45 -14.45 -5.34
CA ALA A 179 15.69 -14.43 -4.58
C ALA A 179 16.72 -15.30 -5.33
N ALA A 180 17.76 -14.66 -5.88
CA ALA A 180 18.84 -15.37 -6.54
C ALA A 180 19.43 -16.36 -5.54
N GLY A 181 19.24 -17.64 -5.82
CA GLY A 181 19.72 -18.73 -4.99
C GLY A 181 21.22 -18.57 -4.76
N THR A 182 21.61 -18.52 -3.52
CA THR A 182 22.98 -18.72 -3.10
C THR A 182 23.40 -20.11 -3.57
N THR A 183 24.11 -20.19 -4.69
CA THR A 183 24.81 -21.42 -5.11
C THR A 183 25.95 -21.59 -4.13
N GLU A 184 25.72 -22.42 -3.11
CA GLU A 184 26.82 -23.01 -2.35
C GLU A 184 27.62 -23.88 -3.33
N SER A 185 28.82 -23.41 -3.67
CA SER A 185 29.85 -24.15 -4.35
C SER A 185 30.41 -25.21 -3.40
N THR A 186 29.88 -26.40 -3.46
CA THR A 186 30.51 -27.59 -2.87
C THR A 186 31.75 -27.89 -3.68
N GLY A 187 32.90 -27.40 -3.21
CA GLY A 187 34.22 -27.79 -3.71
C GLY A 187 34.53 -29.24 -3.32
N THR A 188 34.37 -30.15 -4.26
CA THR A 188 34.92 -31.51 -4.20
C THR A 188 36.43 -31.45 -4.34
N THR A 189 37.16 -31.67 -3.25
CA THR A 189 38.57 -32.05 -3.33
C THR A 189 38.70 -33.54 -3.32
N GLU A 190 38.93 -34.12 -4.49
CA GLU A 190 39.58 -35.42 -4.66
C GLU A 190 41.01 -35.39 -4.10
N SER A 191 41.34 -36.32 -3.24
CA SER A 191 42.73 -36.74 -2.98
C SER A 191 42.85 -38.23 -2.98
N THR A 192 43.49 -38.66 -4.00
CA THR A 192 43.97 -40.02 -4.27
C THR A 192 45.15 -40.41 -3.40
N SER A 193 45.19 -41.69 -3.15
CA SER A 193 46.33 -42.65 -3.10
C SER A 193 46.99 -42.92 -1.74
N THR A 194 46.84 -44.15 -1.34
CA THR A 194 47.78 -45.26 -1.47
C THR A 194 48.70 -45.51 -0.28
N THR A 195 48.56 -46.74 0.21
CA THR A 195 49.55 -47.64 0.78
C THR A 195 49.50 -47.94 2.27
N GLU A 196 48.97 -49.13 2.58
CA GLU A 196 49.29 -50.05 3.68
C GLU A 196 50.78 -50.60 3.54
N PRO A 197 51.41 -51.35 4.53
CA PRO A 197 50.91 -51.87 5.82
C PRO A 197 51.98 -51.85 6.96
N ALA A 198 51.62 -52.24 8.17
CA ALA A 198 52.28 -53.19 9.07
C ALA A 198 52.05 -52.96 10.52
N ALA A 199 51.44 -53.93 11.18
CA ALA A 199 51.49 -54.15 12.63
C ALA A 199 52.84 -54.75 13.03
N PRO A 200 53.21 -55.02 14.32
CA PRO A 200 52.37 -55.31 15.47
C PRO A 200 52.93 -54.94 16.87
N THR A 201 52.13 -55.31 17.88
CA THR A 201 52.49 -55.69 19.26
C THR A 201 52.77 -54.67 20.32
N GLY A 202 52.06 -54.87 21.46
CA GLY A 202 52.57 -54.50 22.77
C GLY A 202 51.49 -54.05 23.83
N ARG A 203 50.79 -55.04 24.41
CA ARG A 203 50.24 -54.92 25.79
C ARG A 203 51.40 -55.17 26.78
N PRO A 204 51.33 -54.89 28.15
CA PRO A 204 50.14 -54.74 28.98
C PRO A 204 50.28 -53.80 30.22
N THR A 205 49.16 -53.72 30.99
CA THR A 205 49.04 -53.66 32.44
C THR A 205 49.31 -52.37 33.22
N GLY A 206 48.36 -52.08 34.11
CA GLY A 206 48.63 -51.58 35.44
C GLY A 206 47.67 -50.46 35.92
N ARG A 207 46.55 -50.79 36.48
CA ARG A 207 46.10 -50.79 37.86
C ARG A 207 46.19 -49.46 38.65
N ARG A 208 45.02 -49.02 39.15
CA ARG A 208 44.71 -48.39 40.46
C ARG A 208 45.19 -46.96 40.71
N ALA A 209 44.33 -46.09 40.98
CA ALA A 209 43.60 -45.79 42.22
C ALA A 209 42.42 -44.89 41.91
#